data_53750d0667857f34064853b78985188d
#
_entry.id   53750d0667857f34064853b78985188d
#
_cell.length_a   1.000
_cell.length_b   1.000
_cell.length_c   1.000
_cell.angle_alpha   90.00
_cell.angle_beta   90.00
_cell.angle_gamma   90.00
#
_symmetry.space_group_name_H-M   'P 1'
#
loop_
_entity.id
_entity.type
_entity.pdbx_description
1 polymer ?
#
loop_
_entity_poly.entity_id
_entity_poly.type
_entity_poly.pdbx_seq_one_letter_code
_entity_poly.pdbx_strand_id
1 'polypeptide(L)'
;QEKILQSTRRGVASLMSSAAIGKLLNFTANVLITRSIGRKVLGTGSLRLDDLLFLGPLVLTREGLRRAAYRSNASNVNTQQSLVNLTWLVAPVTVLFALLFAYGMYIWPPVDITKDDTKDVNVGLAEYHRAMLYTGLAVLLAVLTEPVFVLAQSQLRTGLRAKIEMFAVLGKCLTMLYLTVYLNMSIEAFAIANITYAFIPLCSYWCFFICIDKQFPRPKPLQPQEPGHREEQWCTQEMRSTATVFWWQSLQKWLLENGEKIVLAFVGTTSQQGVYVVVDRLGSIVVRLLFQPAEEMSLATLGKL
;
A
#
# COMPACT_ATOMS: atom_id res chain seq x y z
N GLN A 1 8.54 -28.54 -19.84
CA GLN A 1 7.81 -27.29 -20.15
C GLN A 1 6.34 -27.37 -19.71
N GLU A 2 5.59 -28.42 -20.01
CA GLU A 2 4.16 -28.55 -19.62
C GLU A 2 3.94 -28.52 -18.11
N LYS A 3 4.77 -29.18 -17.30
CA LYS A 3 4.65 -29.15 -15.83
C LYS A 3 4.89 -27.76 -15.24
N ILE A 4 5.80 -26.99 -15.83
CA ILE A 4 6.09 -25.61 -15.42
C ILE A 4 4.89 -24.71 -15.78
N LEU A 5 4.37 -24.84 -16.99
CA LEU A 5 3.17 -24.13 -17.44
C LEU A 5 1.94 -24.45 -16.57
N GLN A 6 1.77 -25.71 -16.20
CA GLN A 6 0.66 -26.16 -15.37
C GLN A 6 0.76 -25.68 -13.91
N SER A 7 1.98 -25.66 -13.35
CA SER A 7 2.23 -25.10 -12.01
C SER A 7 2.02 -23.57 -11.98
N THR A 8 2.48 -22.87 -13.02
CA THR A 8 2.29 -21.42 -13.19
C THR A 8 0.78 -21.11 -13.34
N ARG A 9 0.04 -21.86 -14.14
CA ARG A 9 -1.40 -21.70 -14.33
C ARG A 9 -2.20 -21.92 -13.03
N ARG A 10 -1.83 -22.92 -12.22
CA ARG A 10 -2.43 -23.15 -10.90
C ARG A 10 -2.08 -22.04 -9.90
N GLY A 11 -0.84 -21.59 -9.89
CA GLY A 11 -0.42 -20.46 -9.06
C GLY A 11 -1.16 -19.17 -9.40
N VAL A 12 -1.32 -18.92 -10.67
CA VAL A 12 -2.07 -17.79 -11.23
C VAL A 12 -3.55 -17.85 -10.85
N ALA A 13 -4.21 -19.00 -11.05
CA ALA A 13 -5.61 -19.19 -10.67
C ALA A 13 -5.84 -19.04 -9.16
N SER A 14 -4.91 -19.53 -8.33
CA SER A 14 -4.94 -19.35 -6.88
C SER A 14 -4.78 -17.90 -6.47
N LEU A 15 -3.92 -17.13 -7.13
CA LEU A 15 -3.77 -15.70 -6.91
C LEU A 15 -5.03 -14.93 -7.28
N MET A 16 -5.62 -15.21 -8.44
CA MET A 16 -6.87 -14.56 -8.87
C MET A 16 -8.01 -14.85 -7.91
N SER A 17 -8.18 -16.11 -7.50
CA SER A 17 -9.27 -16.48 -6.58
C SER A 17 -9.07 -15.87 -5.20
N SER A 18 -7.87 -15.88 -4.63
CA SER A 18 -7.59 -15.25 -3.33
C SER A 18 -7.74 -13.73 -3.38
N ALA A 19 -7.29 -13.08 -4.46
CA ALA A 19 -7.46 -11.65 -4.66
C ALA A 19 -8.96 -11.28 -4.82
N ALA A 20 -9.73 -12.06 -5.58
CA ALA A 20 -11.16 -11.85 -5.75
C ALA A 20 -11.92 -12.01 -4.43
N ILE A 21 -11.63 -13.07 -3.66
CA ILE A 21 -12.23 -13.29 -2.33
C ILE A 21 -11.88 -12.15 -1.39
N GLY A 22 -10.60 -11.74 -1.31
CA GLY A 22 -10.17 -10.62 -0.48
C GLY A 22 -10.86 -9.31 -0.84
N LYS A 23 -11.06 -9.05 -2.14
CA LYS A 23 -11.76 -7.85 -2.62
C LYS A 23 -13.26 -7.89 -2.33
N LEU A 24 -13.91 -9.03 -2.48
CA LEU A 24 -15.32 -9.22 -2.12
C LEU A 24 -15.54 -9.03 -0.61
N LEU A 25 -14.67 -9.59 0.22
CA LEU A 25 -14.72 -9.41 1.67
C LEU A 25 -14.49 -7.94 2.05
N ASN A 26 -13.50 -7.29 1.46
CA ASN A 26 -13.26 -5.86 1.67
C ASN A 26 -14.46 -5.01 1.24
N PHE A 27 -15.09 -5.34 0.11
CA PHE A 27 -16.30 -4.67 -0.35
C PHE A 27 -17.46 -4.85 0.64
N THR A 28 -17.74 -6.09 1.05
CA THR A 28 -18.81 -6.38 2.01
C THR A 28 -18.58 -5.66 3.35
N ALA A 29 -17.35 -5.70 3.86
CA ALA A 29 -16.97 -4.97 5.06
C ALA A 29 -17.15 -3.44 4.89
N ASN A 30 -16.73 -2.87 3.76
CA ASN A 30 -16.93 -1.44 3.48
C ASN A 30 -18.41 -1.05 3.39
N VAL A 31 -19.28 -1.91 2.84
CA VAL A 31 -20.73 -1.69 2.83
C VAL A 31 -21.30 -1.67 4.25
N LEU A 32 -20.90 -2.63 5.08
CA LEU A 32 -21.32 -2.68 6.49
C LEU A 32 -20.83 -1.46 7.27
N ILE A 33 -19.57 -1.09 7.11
CA ILE A 33 -18.94 0.09 7.71
C ILE A 33 -19.69 1.35 7.27
N THR A 34 -19.95 1.50 5.98
CA THR A 34 -20.66 2.67 5.43
C THR A 34 -22.08 2.83 6.00
N ARG A 35 -22.74 1.71 6.32
CA ARG A 35 -24.06 1.71 6.97
C ARG A 35 -23.99 2.07 8.46
N SER A 36 -22.89 1.77 9.12
CA SER A 36 -22.71 1.97 10.56
C SER A 36 -22.10 3.31 10.90
N ILE A 37 -21.38 3.95 9.97
CA ILE A 37 -20.64 5.19 10.20
C ILE A 37 -21.33 6.37 9.50
N GLY A 38 -21.34 7.52 10.17
CA GLY A 38 -21.81 8.77 9.58
C GLY A 38 -20.95 9.22 8.38
N ARG A 39 -21.59 9.90 7.42
CA ARG A 39 -20.92 10.37 6.18
C ARG A 39 -19.68 11.23 6.44
N LYS A 40 -19.71 12.09 7.46
CA LYS A 40 -18.59 12.96 7.85
C LYS A 40 -17.36 12.15 8.28
N VAL A 41 -17.56 11.16 9.14
CA VAL A 41 -16.49 10.26 9.61
C VAL A 41 -15.93 9.43 8.46
N LEU A 42 -16.79 8.93 7.56
CA LEU A 42 -16.37 8.18 6.39
C LEU A 42 -15.52 9.02 5.43
N GLY A 43 -15.91 10.27 5.17
CA GLY A 43 -15.13 11.19 4.33
C GLY A 43 -13.75 11.46 4.89
N THR A 44 -13.68 11.84 6.17
CA THR A 44 -12.39 12.14 6.82
C THR A 44 -11.54 10.88 6.97
N GLY A 45 -12.10 9.78 7.45
CA GLY A 45 -11.35 8.53 7.69
C GLY A 45 -10.90 7.88 6.40
N SER A 46 -11.77 7.73 5.41
CA SER A 46 -11.41 7.02 4.19
C SER A 46 -10.62 7.88 3.21
N LEU A 47 -11.11 9.08 2.87
CA LEU A 47 -10.44 9.88 1.84
C LEU A 47 -9.14 10.50 2.36
N ARG A 48 -9.18 11.13 3.54
CA ARG A 48 -8.01 11.83 4.05
C ARG A 48 -6.99 10.88 4.70
N LEU A 49 -7.43 10.00 5.62
CA LEU A 49 -6.49 9.13 6.33
C LEU A 49 -6.10 7.90 5.51
N ASP A 50 -7.06 7.17 4.90
CA ASP A 50 -6.73 5.96 4.14
C ASP A 50 -6.10 6.29 2.79
N ASP A 51 -6.79 7.06 1.93
CA ASP A 51 -6.36 7.25 0.55
C ASP A 51 -5.19 8.22 0.43
N LEU A 52 -5.24 9.39 1.11
CA LEU A 52 -4.20 10.40 0.96
C LEU A 52 -3.03 10.20 1.92
N LEU A 53 -3.26 10.03 3.23
CA LEU A 53 -2.17 9.98 4.21
C LEU A 53 -1.50 8.59 4.27
N PHE A 54 -2.27 7.50 4.19
CA PHE A 54 -1.71 6.16 4.26
C PHE A 54 -1.24 5.67 2.89
N LEU A 55 -2.14 5.61 1.89
CA LEU A 55 -1.80 5.06 0.57
C LEU A 55 -0.98 6.02 -0.29
N GLY A 56 -1.22 7.34 -0.23
CA GLY A 56 -0.54 8.33 -1.06
C GLY A 56 0.98 8.23 -0.99
N PRO A 57 1.63 8.43 0.17
CA PRO A 57 3.07 8.33 0.30
C PRO A 57 3.63 6.96 -0.11
N LEU A 58 2.91 5.89 0.26
CA LEU A 58 3.31 4.52 -0.07
C LEU A 58 3.30 4.26 -1.57
N VAL A 59 2.24 4.61 -2.28
CA VAL A 59 2.14 4.40 -3.74
C VAL A 59 3.17 5.24 -4.47
N LEU A 60 3.31 6.53 -4.12
CA LEU A 60 4.26 7.44 -4.76
C LEU A 60 5.71 6.95 -4.69
N THR A 61 6.09 6.28 -3.61
CA THR A 61 7.49 5.92 -3.39
C THR A 61 7.81 4.48 -3.79
N ARG A 62 6.91 3.53 -3.59
CA ARG A 62 7.19 2.10 -3.74
C ARG A 62 6.73 1.50 -5.07
N GLU A 63 5.71 2.05 -5.73
CA GLU A 63 5.12 1.39 -6.91
C GLU A 63 6.10 1.27 -8.07
N GLY A 64 6.89 2.31 -8.33
CA GLY A 64 7.93 2.27 -9.35
C GLY A 64 8.96 1.16 -9.11
N LEU A 65 9.38 0.99 -7.85
CA LEU A 65 10.33 -0.06 -7.48
C LEU A 65 9.71 -1.47 -7.57
N ARG A 66 8.46 -1.63 -7.15
CA ARG A 66 7.74 -2.90 -7.29
C ARG A 66 7.61 -3.33 -8.76
N ARG A 67 7.35 -2.39 -9.67
CA ARG A 67 7.32 -2.65 -11.12
C ARG A 67 8.69 -3.01 -11.66
N ALA A 68 9.75 -2.31 -11.22
CA ALA A 68 11.13 -2.65 -11.60
C ALA A 68 11.51 -4.07 -11.12
N ALA A 69 11.03 -4.50 -9.96
CA ALA A 69 11.27 -5.85 -9.43
C ALA A 69 10.65 -6.97 -10.29
N TYR A 70 9.50 -6.74 -10.92
CA TYR A 70 8.93 -7.72 -11.86
C TYR A 70 9.80 -7.91 -13.11
N ARG A 71 10.44 -6.85 -13.56
CA ARG A 71 11.29 -6.88 -14.77
C ARG A 71 12.71 -7.37 -14.48
N SER A 72 13.10 -7.40 -13.21
CA SER A 72 14.44 -7.83 -12.82
C SER A 72 14.65 -9.33 -13.02
N ASN A 73 15.82 -9.70 -13.51
CA ASN A 73 16.20 -11.10 -13.62
C ASN A 73 16.63 -11.63 -12.24
N ALA A 74 15.77 -12.49 -11.63
CA ALA A 74 15.97 -13.03 -10.28
C ALA A 74 17.23 -13.91 -10.15
N SER A 75 17.80 -14.38 -11.26
CA SER A 75 19.01 -15.21 -11.26
C SER A 75 20.31 -14.41 -11.01
N ASN A 76 20.29 -13.10 -11.19
CA ASN A 76 21.47 -12.25 -10.99
C ASN A 76 21.50 -11.69 -9.56
N VAL A 77 22.49 -12.14 -8.77
CA VAL A 77 22.67 -11.74 -7.37
C VAL A 77 22.82 -10.22 -7.21
N ASN A 78 23.56 -9.56 -8.11
CA ASN A 78 23.77 -8.12 -8.08
C ASN A 78 22.46 -7.36 -8.34
N THR A 79 21.62 -7.87 -9.22
CA THR A 79 20.30 -7.28 -9.50
C THR A 79 19.36 -7.38 -8.28
N GLN A 80 19.34 -8.53 -7.61
CA GLN A 80 18.57 -8.70 -6.36
C GLN A 80 19.09 -7.78 -5.25
N GLN A 81 20.42 -7.69 -5.09
CA GLN A 81 21.01 -6.81 -4.08
C GLN A 81 20.74 -5.34 -4.38
N SER A 82 20.80 -4.93 -5.66
CA SER A 82 20.40 -3.56 -6.08
C SER A 82 18.95 -3.23 -5.71
N LEU A 83 18.03 -4.18 -5.90
CA LEU A 83 16.64 -4.02 -5.50
C LEU A 83 16.50 -3.84 -3.99
N VAL A 84 17.15 -4.67 -3.20
CA VAL A 84 17.14 -4.56 -1.73
C VAL A 84 17.72 -3.22 -1.29
N ASN A 85 18.84 -2.78 -1.86
CA ASN A 85 19.44 -1.49 -1.53
C ASN A 85 18.50 -0.31 -1.87
N LEU A 86 17.84 -0.36 -3.03
CA LEU A 86 16.85 0.66 -3.42
C LEU A 86 15.63 0.69 -2.50
N THR A 87 15.17 -0.45 -1.99
CA THR A 87 14.05 -0.47 -1.03
C THR A 87 14.39 0.20 0.28
N TRP A 88 15.61 0.04 0.75
CA TRP A 88 16.06 0.76 1.95
C TRP A 88 16.17 2.27 1.72
N LEU A 89 16.51 2.70 0.52
CA LEU A 89 16.49 4.12 0.15
C LEU A 89 15.06 4.68 0.05
N VAL A 90 14.09 3.87 -0.38
CA VAL A 90 12.68 4.27 -0.47
C VAL A 90 12.10 4.57 0.91
N ALA A 91 12.56 3.89 1.97
CA ALA A 91 12.03 4.08 3.32
C ALA A 91 12.10 5.55 3.80
N PRO A 92 13.27 6.24 3.84
CA PRO A 92 13.32 7.63 4.24
C PRO A 92 12.56 8.58 3.31
N VAL A 93 12.51 8.29 2.01
CA VAL A 93 11.72 9.06 1.04
C VAL A 93 10.23 8.96 1.34
N THR A 94 9.73 7.77 1.67
CA THR A 94 8.33 7.58 2.04
C THR A 94 7.97 8.33 3.32
N VAL A 95 8.85 8.31 4.31
CA VAL A 95 8.67 9.07 5.55
C VAL A 95 8.57 10.57 5.26
N LEU A 96 9.44 11.09 4.39
CA LEU A 96 9.40 12.49 3.97
C LEU A 96 8.06 12.84 3.31
N PHE A 97 7.59 12.03 2.35
CA PHE A 97 6.28 12.23 1.72
C PHE A 97 5.14 12.15 2.74
N ALA A 98 5.17 11.19 3.66
CA ALA A 98 4.17 11.06 4.71
C ALA A 98 4.12 12.31 5.61
N LEU A 99 5.28 12.86 5.96
CA LEU A 99 5.35 14.11 6.73
C LEU A 99 4.83 15.30 5.93
N LEU A 100 5.12 15.40 4.63
CA LEU A 100 4.58 16.45 3.77
C LEU A 100 3.05 16.36 3.66
N PHE A 101 2.48 15.17 3.48
CA PHE A 101 1.03 14.97 3.45
C PHE A 101 0.39 15.27 4.81
N ALA A 102 1.00 14.81 5.91
CA ALA A 102 0.53 15.11 7.27
C ALA A 102 0.57 16.62 7.56
N TYR A 103 1.64 17.30 7.16
CA TYR A 103 1.79 18.75 7.31
C TYR A 103 0.72 19.50 6.51
N GLY A 104 0.48 19.11 5.25
CA GLY A 104 -0.58 19.69 4.45
C GLY A 104 -1.97 19.52 5.08
N MET A 105 -2.26 18.35 5.64
CA MET A 105 -3.52 18.07 6.33
C MET A 105 -3.64 18.77 7.69
N TYR A 106 -2.52 19.03 8.34
CA TYR A 106 -2.47 19.80 9.59
C TYR A 106 -2.79 21.27 9.35
N ILE A 107 -2.24 21.87 8.27
CA ILE A 107 -2.52 23.28 7.91
C ILE A 107 -3.95 23.45 7.38
N TRP A 108 -4.47 22.46 6.64
CA TRP A 108 -5.82 22.47 6.11
C TRP A 108 -6.69 21.38 6.74
N PRO A 109 -7.09 21.55 8.02
CA PRO A 109 -8.03 20.63 8.65
C PRO A 109 -9.38 20.69 7.92
N PRO A 110 -10.21 19.64 8.05
CA PRO A 110 -11.55 19.64 7.45
C PRO A 110 -12.38 20.83 7.93
N VAL A 111 -13.02 21.52 7.01
CA VAL A 111 -13.77 22.78 7.27
C VAL A 111 -14.85 22.60 8.32
N ASP A 112 -15.50 21.43 8.36
CA ASP A 112 -16.60 21.16 9.27
C ASP A 112 -16.17 20.78 10.69
N ILE A 113 -14.91 20.42 10.90
CA ILE A 113 -14.35 20.11 12.24
C ILE A 113 -14.05 21.40 13.01
N THR A 114 -13.74 22.47 12.29
CA THR A 114 -13.43 23.77 12.88
C THR A 114 -14.66 24.63 13.18
N LYS A 115 -15.82 24.30 12.62
CA LYS A 115 -17.10 25.00 12.85
C LYS A 115 -17.96 24.20 13.82
N ASP A 116 -17.94 24.64 15.05
CA ASP A 116 -18.60 24.07 16.23
C ASP A 116 -20.11 24.34 16.27
N ASP A 117 -20.87 23.86 15.30
CA ASP A 117 -22.30 24.26 15.23
C ASP A 117 -23.29 23.14 14.85
N THR A 118 -23.12 21.89 15.26
CA THR A 118 -24.30 20.98 15.33
C THR A 118 -24.02 19.70 16.10
N LYS A 119 -24.99 19.25 16.89
CA LYS A 119 -25.00 18.07 17.78
C LYS A 119 -24.90 16.70 17.12
N ASP A 120 -24.49 16.60 15.87
CA ASP A 120 -24.24 15.32 15.19
C ASP A 120 -22.76 14.94 15.33
N VAL A 121 -22.50 13.83 16.01
CA VAL A 121 -21.22 13.14 16.26
C VAL A 121 -20.00 13.96 15.79
N ASN A 122 -19.58 14.92 16.63
CA ASN A 122 -18.51 15.85 16.33
C ASN A 122 -17.17 15.10 16.42
N VAL A 123 -16.51 14.96 15.28
CA VAL A 123 -15.11 14.55 15.27
C VAL A 123 -14.30 15.69 15.87
N GLY A 124 -13.78 15.49 17.06
CA GLY A 124 -12.92 16.46 17.70
C GLY A 124 -11.61 16.65 16.95
N LEU A 125 -11.11 17.89 16.89
CA LEU A 125 -9.81 18.20 16.27
C LEU A 125 -8.67 17.36 16.92
N ALA A 126 -8.75 17.11 18.21
CA ALA A 126 -7.81 16.25 18.93
C ALA A 126 -7.85 14.79 18.46
N GLU A 127 -9.05 14.25 18.18
CA GLU A 127 -9.19 12.90 17.63
C GLU A 127 -8.63 12.80 16.21
N TYR A 128 -8.84 13.82 15.40
CA TYR A 128 -8.27 13.90 14.06
C TYR A 128 -6.74 13.90 14.09
N HIS A 129 -6.12 14.70 14.96
CA HIS A 129 -4.65 14.72 15.10
C HIS A 129 -4.11 13.38 15.62
N ARG A 130 -4.76 12.73 16.59
CA ARG A 130 -4.37 11.38 17.05
C ARG A 130 -4.49 10.35 15.91
N ALA A 131 -5.58 10.39 15.15
CA ALA A 131 -5.76 9.50 13.99
C ALA A 131 -4.69 9.73 12.92
N MET A 132 -4.25 10.98 12.69
CA MET A 132 -3.11 11.27 11.80
C MET A 132 -1.82 10.64 12.30
N LEU A 133 -1.52 10.74 13.60
CA LEU A 133 -0.31 10.12 14.19
C LEU A 133 -0.35 8.58 14.07
N TYR A 134 -1.48 7.95 14.36
CA TYR A 134 -1.64 6.50 14.19
C TYR A 134 -1.51 6.07 12.72
N THR A 135 -2.03 6.87 11.80
CA THR A 135 -1.87 6.60 10.36
C THR A 135 -0.40 6.77 9.93
N GLY A 136 0.31 7.76 10.44
CA GLY A 136 1.75 7.92 10.24
C GLY A 136 2.54 6.71 10.74
N LEU A 137 2.20 6.17 11.92
CA LEU A 137 2.78 4.93 12.44
C LEU A 137 2.50 3.74 11.50
N ALA A 138 1.28 3.64 10.97
CA ALA A 138 0.94 2.60 10.00
C ALA A 138 1.79 2.70 8.71
N VAL A 139 2.07 3.91 8.21
CA VAL A 139 2.98 4.12 7.07
C VAL A 139 4.38 3.63 7.40
N LEU A 140 4.92 3.94 8.58
CA LEU A 140 6.23 3.46 9.01
C LEU A 140 6.31 1.93 9.04
N LEU A 141 5.31 1.26 9.60
CA LEU A 141 5.24 -0.21 9.61
C LEU A 141 5.15 -0.80 8.19
N ALA A 142 4.35 -0.17 7.32
CA ALA A 142 4.20 -0.61 5.94
C ALA A 142 5.51 -0.49 5.14
N VAL A 143 6.28 0.58 5.35
CA VAL A 143 7.57 0.79 4.67
C VAL A 143 8.61 -0.24 5.10
N LEU A 144 8.65 -0.61 6.37
CA LEU A 144 9.57 -1.65 6.87
C LEU A 144 9.29 -3.04 6.27
N THR A 145 8.15 -3.23 5.66
CA THR A 145 7.81 -4.47 4.94
C THR A 145 8.43 -4.52 3.54
N GLU A 146 8.71 -3.37 2.91
CA GLU A 146 9.10 -3.29 1.49
C GLU A 146 10.36 -4.09 1.12
N PRO A 147 11.47 -4.11 1.89
CA PRO A 147 12.65 -4.87 1.51
C PRO A 147 12.38 -6.37 1.36
N VAL A 148 11.53 -6.90 2.23
CA VAL A 148 11.17 -8.33 2.25
C VAL A 148 10.11 -8.63 1.20
N PHE A 149 9.16 -7.71 0.99
CA PHE A 149 8.14 -7.81 -0.03
C PHE A 149 8.75 -7.86 -1.44
N VAL A 150 9.66 -6.93 -1.75
CA VAL A 150 10.33 -6.88 -3.06
C VAL A 150 11.19 -8.13 -3.30
N LEU A 151 11.84 -8.66 -2.25
CA LEU A 151 12.57 -9.92 -2.33
C LEU A 151 11.61 -11.09 -2.65
N ALA A 152 10.47 -11.20 -1.97
CA ALA A 152 9.44 -12.20 -2.27
C ALA A 152 8.91 -12.09 -3.70
N GLN A 153 8.75 -10.85 -4.19
CA GLN A 153 8.27 -10.57 -5.53
C GLN A 153 9.30 -10.96 -6.60
N SER A 154 10.57 -10.62 -6.41
CA SER A 154 11.65 -10.99 -7.34
C SER A 154 11.84 -12.50 -7.45
N GLN A 155 11.61 -13.24 -6.35
CA GLN A 155 11.63 -14.70 -6.29
C GLN A 155 10.34 -15.37 -6.79
N LEU A 156 9.35 -14.60 -7.29
CA LEU A 156 8.03 -15.10 -7.75
C LEU A 156 7.27 -15.93 -6.70
N ARG A 157 7.41 -15.61 -5.43
CA ARG A 157 6.67 -16.29 -4.34
C ARG A 157 5.22 -15.78 -4.25
N THR A 158 4.51 -15.89 -5.35
CA THR A 158 3.15 -15.34 -5.52
C THR A 158 2.13 -15.91 -4.54
N GLY A 159 2.23 -17.22 -4.24
CA GLY A 159 1.34 -17.87 -3.28
C GLY A 159 1.51 -17.38 -1.84
N LEU A 160 2.74 -17.09 -1.41
CA LEU A 160 3.02 -16.49 -0.10
C LEU A 160 2.43 -15.08 -0.03
N ARG A 161 2.68 -14.27 -1.06
CA ARG A 161 2.16 -12.90 -1.18
C ARG A 161 0.63 -12.88 -1.08
N ALA A 162 -0.06 -13.71 -1.88
CA ALA A 162 -1.52 -13.75 -1.89
C ALA A 162 -2.12 -14.08 -0.52
N LYS A 163 -1.54 -15.04 0.20
CA LYS A 163 -2.00 -15.40 1.55
C LYS A 163 -1.81 -14.25 2.53
N ILE A 164 -0.61 -13.65 2.56
CA ILE A 164 -0.31 -12.55 3.50
C ILE A 164 -1.19 -11.34 3.23
N GLU A 165 -1.37 -10.95 1.96
CA GLU A 165 -2.25 -9.83 1.57
C GLU A 165 -3.71 -10.10 1.96
N MET A 166 -4.20 -11.33 1.75
CA MET A 166 -5.55 -11.73 2.17
C MET A 166 -5.73 -11.61 3.69
N PHE A 167 -4.79 -12.11 4.50
CA PHE A 167 -4.85 -11.98 5.95
C PHE A 167 -4.75 -10.53 6.42
N ALA A 168 -3.96 -9.70 5.75
CA ALA A 168 -3.86 -8.28 6.06
C ALA A 168 -5.19 -7.54 5.82
N VAL A 169 -5.85 -7.80 4.68
CA VAL A 169 -7.16 -7.23 4.36
C VAL A 169 -8.23 -7.71 5.35
N LEU A 170 -8.27 -9.00 5.66
CA LEU A 170 -9.18 -9.57 6.65
C LEU A 170 -8.96 -8.94 8.03
N GLY A 171 -7.71 -8.83 8.46
CA GLY A 171 -7.36 -8.20 9.72
C GLY A 171 -7.81 -6.73 9.78
N LYS A 172 -7.56 -5.96 8.73
CA LYS A 172 -8.06 -4.57 8.62
C LYS A 172 -9.58 -4.51 8.74
N CYS A 173 -10.30 -5.35 7.99
CA CYS A 173 -11.76 -5.38 8.00
C CYS A 173 -12.33 -5.73 9.37
N LEU A 174 -11.80 -6.78 10.01
CA LEU A 174 -12.26 -7.23 11.33
C LEU A 174 -11.97 -6.17 12.40
N THR A 175 -10.75 -5.60 12.40
CA THR A 175 -10.39 -4.52 13.32
C THR A 175 -11.31 -3.31 13.14
N MET A 176 -11.55 -2.90 11.91
CA MET A 176 -12.42 -1.77 11.60
C MET A 176 -13.85 -2.01 12.08
N LEU A 177 -14.43 -3.18 11.79
CA LEU A 177 -15.79 -3.53 12.24
C LEU A 177 -15.86 -3.59 13.77
N TYR A 178 -14.88 -4.22 14.42
CA TYR A 178 -14.85 -4.32 15.87
C TYR A 178 -14.79 -2.95 16.54
N LEU A 179 -13.87 -2.09 16.12
CA LEU A 179 -13.71 -0.75 16.69
C LEU A 179 -14.93 0.14 16.45
N THR A 180 -15.55 0.02 15.28
CA THR A 180 -16.69 0.85 14.91
C THR A 180 -17.98 0.40 15.58
N VAL A 181 -18.26 -0.92 15.57
CA VAL A 181 -19.56 -1.45 16.03
C VAL A 181 -19.57 -1.67 17.54
N TYR A 182 -18.48 -2.20 18.13
CA TYR A 182 -18.44 -2.53 19.55
C TYR A 182 -17.89 -1.40 20.43
N LEU A 183 -16.87 -0.69 19.95
CA LEU A 183 -16.23 0.39 20.72
C LEU A 183 -16.75 1.78 20.33
N ASN A 184 -17.62 1.90 19.33
CA ASN A 184 -18.17 3.17 18.83
C ASN A 184 -17.09 4.22 18.53
N MET A 185 -15.89 3.75 18.11
CA MET A 185 -14.81 4.65 17.71
C MET A 185 -15.13 5.25 16.33
N SER A 186 -14.79 6.52 16.13
CA SER A 186 -15.09 7.21 14.89
C SER A 186 -13.87 7.17 13.93
N ILE A 187 -13.15 8.29 13.79
CA ILE A 187 -12.02 8.41 12.84
C ILE A 187 -10.84 7.55 13.26
N GLU A 188 -10.58 7.39 14.54
CA GLU A 188 -9.45 6.60 15.05
C GLU A 188 -9.53 5.12 14.62
N ALA A 189 -10.74 4.59 14.41
CA ALA A 189 -10.93 3.22 13.93
C ALA A 189 -10.24 2.98 12.59
N PHE A 190 -10.27 3.94 11.67
CA PHE A 190 -9.57 3.85 10.38
C PHE A 190 -8.05 3.77 10.56
N ALA A 191 -7.52 4.63 11.41
CA ALA A 191 -6.09 4.69 11.66
C ALA A 191 -5.56 3.40 12.33
N ILE A 192 -6.26 2.86 13.32
CA ILE A 192 -5.89 1.61 14.00
C ILE A 192 -6.04 0.41 13.03
N ALA A 193 -7.08 0.40 12.20
CA ALA A 193 -7.23 -0.63 11.18
C ALA A 193 -6.08 -0.60 10.15
N ASN A 194 -5.54 0.59 9.82
CA ASN A 194 -4.35 0.72 8.99
C ASN A 194 -3.08 0.19 9.68
N ILE A 195 -2.94 0.37 10.99
CA ILE A 195 -1.86 -0.24 11.77
C ILE A 195 -1.93 -1.77 11.66
N THR A 196 -3.11 -2.35 11.85
CA THR A 196 -3.32 -3.81 11.72
C THR A 196 -2.97 -4.28 10.31
N TYR A 197 -3.42 -3.55 9.27
CA TYR A 197 -3.11 -3.85 7.87
C TYR A 197 -1.61 -3.83 7.57
N ALA A 198 -0.86 -2.92 8.16
CA ALA A 198 0.59 -2.82 7.97
C ALA A 198 1.37 -3.83 8.83
N PHE A 199 0.89 -4.12 10.04
CA PHE A 199 1.54 -5.01 11.00
C PHE A 199 1.52 -6.49 10.57
N ILE A 200 0.40 -6.98 10.01
CA ILE A 200 0.27 -8.38 9.58
C ILE A 200 1.30 -8.72 8.50
N PRO A 201 1.46 -7.99 7.39
CA PRO A 201 2.52 -8.27 6.42
C PRO A 201 3.92 -8.12 7.00
N LEU A 202 4.14 -7.10 7.84
CA LEU A 202 5.43 -6.89 8.50
C LEU A 202 5.85 -8.16 9.24
N CYS A 203 5.05 -8.63 10.18
CA CYS A 203 5.35 -9.83 10.93
C CYS A 203 5.47 -11.08 10.06
N SER A 204 4.52 -11.28 9.14
CA SER A 204 4.45 -12.49 8.32
C SER A 204 5.65 -12.62 7.37
N TYR A 205 6.04 -11.55 6.67
CA TYR A 205 7.19 -11.60 5.77
C TYR A 205 8.50 -11.72 6.53
N TRP A 206 8.71 -10.92 7.59
CA TRP A 206 9.93 -10.99 8.37
C TRP A 206 10.10 -12.34 9.07
N CYS A 207 9.03 -12.89 9.66
CA CYS A 207 9.07 -14.24 10.22
C CYS A 207 9.42 -15.29 9.15
N PHE A 208 8.81 -15.20 7.96
CA PHE A 208 9.10 -16.14 6.88
C PHE A 208 10.57 -16.09 6.46
N PHE A 209 11.10 -14.91 6.16
CA PHE A 209 12.45 -14.76 5.64
C PHE A 209 13.54 -14.96 6.69
N ILE A 210 13.28 -14.65 7.96
CA ILE A 210 14.25 -14.88 9.03
C ILE A 210 14.24 -16.37 9.48
N CYS A 211 13.05 -16.93 9.73
CA CYS A 211 12.93 -18.25 10.36
C CYS A 211 12.97 -19.40 9.35
N ILE A 212 12.35 -19.23 8.17
CA ILE A 212 12.21 -20.31 7.18
C ILE A 212 13.29 -20.22 6.11
N ASP A 213 13.43 -19.07 5.47
CA ASP A 213 14.33 -18.89 4.31
C ASP A 213 15.78 -18.53 4.73
N LYS A 214 15.96 -18.10 5.98
CA LYS A 214 17.25 -17.65 6.55
C LYS A 214 17.96 -16.59 5.72
N GLN A 215 17.21 -15.82 4.93
CA GLN A 215 17.68 -14.71 4.12
C GLN A 215 17.32 -13.39 4.81
N PHE A 216 18.32 -12.61 5.18
CA PHE A 216 18.08 -11.30 5.74
C PHE A 216 18.39 -10.22 4.68
N PRO A 217 17.41 -9.39 4.26
CA PRO A 217 17.61 -8.38 3.22
C PRO A 217 18.39 -7.17 3.76
N ARG A 218 19.70 -7.35 3.94
CA ARG A 218 20.61 -6.28 4.38
C ARG A 218 21.05 -5.43 3.20
N PRO A 219 21.16 -4.10 3.35
CA PRO A 219 21.84 -3.27 2.37
C PRO A 219 23.32 -3.65 2.34
N LYS A 220 23.85 -3.96 1.17
CA LYS A 220 25.25 -4.32 0.96
C LYS A 220 25.74 -3.73 -0.37
N PRO A 221 27.03 -3.34 -0.47
CA PRO A 221 27.61 -3.00 -1.75
C PRO A 221 27.55 -4.20 -2.69
N LEU A 222 27.45 -3.92 -3.99
CA LEU A 222 27.43 -4.95 -5.03
C LEU A 222 28.77 -5.64 -5.14
N GLN A 223 28.76 -6.89 -5.56
CA GLN A 223 29.99 -7.61 -5.85
C GLN A 223 30.64 -7.01 -7.11
N PRO A 224 31.95 -6.68 -7.10
CA PRO A 224 32.63 -6.15 -8.28
C PRO A 224 32.52 -7.12 -9.45
N GLN A 225 32.13 -6.64 -10.61
CA GLN A 225 32.01 -7.46 -11.82
C GLN A 225 33.36 -7.69 -12.49
N GLU A 226 34.35 -6.83 -12.22
CA GLU A 226 35.72 -6.96 -12.76
C GLU A 226 36.76 -6.86 -11.63
N PRO A 227 37.82 -7.70 -11.67
CA PRO A 227 38.91 -7.60 -10.73
C PRO A 227 39.72 -6.33 -11.01
N GLY A 228 39.59 -5.30 -10.19
CA GLY A 228 40.33 -4.05 -10.29
C GLY A 228 39.53 -2.75 -10.08
N HIS A 229 38.22 -2.77 -10.22
CA HIS A 229 37.39 -1.61 -9.89
C HIS A 229 36.96 -1.64 -8.41
N ARG A 230 37.50 -0.70 -7.62
CA ARG A 230 37.21 -0.54 -6.18
C ARG A 230 36.04 0.43 -5.90
N GLU A 231 35.27 0.83 -6.88
CA GLU A 231 34.10 1.67 -6.60
C GLU A 231 32.97 0.82 -6.01
N GLU A 232 32.61 1.11 -4.77
CA GLU A 232 31.48 0.51 -4.09
C GLU A 232 30.18 0.94 -4.78
N GLN A 233 29.67 0.10 -5.68
CA GLN A 233 28.39 0.35 -6.31
C GLN A 233 27.26 -0.22 -5.46
N TRP A 234 26.29 0.61 -5.11
CA TRP A 234 25.09 0.22 -4.35
C TRP A 234 23.92 -0.16 -5.23
N CYS A 235 23.96 0.21 -6.49
CA CYS A 235 22.90 -0.07 -7.46
C CYS A 235 23.49 -0.14 -8.87
N THR A 236 23.04 -1.10 -9.66
CA THR A 236 23.40 -1.17 -11.08
C THR A 236 22.74 0.00 -11.83
N GLN A 237 23.46 0.55 -12.82
CA GLN A 237 22.96 1.69 -13.61
C GLN A 237 21.65 1.34 -14.33
N GLU A 238 21.54 0.12 -14.83
CA GLU A 238 20.33 -0.39 -15.48
C GLU A 238 19.14 -0.38 -14.53
N MET A 239 19.30 -0.89 -13.28
CA MET A 239 18.25 -0.92 -12.30
C MET A 239 17.82 0.48 -11.87
N ARG A 240 18.78 1.40 -11.67
CA ARG A 240 18.49 2.80 -11.32
C ARG A 240 17.69 3.49 -12.42
N SER A 241 18.08 3.33 -13.68
CA SER A 241 17.35 3.88 -14.83
C SER A 241 15.92 3.34 -14.91
N THR A 242 15.77 2.01 -14.82
CA THR A 242 14.47 1.33 -14.88
C THR A 242 13.56 1.77 -13.71
N ALA A 243 14.08 1.82 -12.51
CA ALA A 243 13.33 2.26 -11.33
C ALA A 243 12.88 3.73 -11.43
N THR A 244 13.75 4.61 -11.98
CA THR A 244 13.42 6.04 -12.17
C THR A 244 12.31 6.22 -13.21
N VAL A 245 12.34 5.50 -14.33
CA VAL A 245 11.28 5.56 -15.34
C VAL A 245 9.95 5.08 -14.78
N PHE A 246 9.95 3.95 -14.08
CA PHE A 246 8.72 3.43 -13.47
C PHE A 246 8.21 4.31 -12.33
N TRP A 247 9.11 4.94 -11.57
CA TRP A 247 8.71 5.91 -10.54
C TRP A 247 7.98 7.11 -11.15
N TRP A 248 8.52 7.66 -12.24
CA TRP A 248 7.89 8.78 -12.95
C TRP A 248 6.50 8.40 -13.51
N GLN A 249 6.38 7.21 -14.11
CA GLN A 249 5.10 6.69 -14.59
C GLN A 249 4.11 6.48 -13.44
N SER A 250 4.57 5.98 -12.29
CA SER A 250 3.72 5.78 -11.11
C SER A 250 3.24 7.09 -10.52
N LEU A 251 4.10 8.13 -10.50
CA LEU A 251 3.73 9.48 -10.09
C LEU A 251 2.61 10.05 -10.98
N GLN A 252 2.78 9.96 -12.31
CA GLN A 252 1.77 10.44 -13.26
C GLN A 252 0.45 9.68 -13.09
N LYS A 253 0.50 8.35 -13.00
CA LYS A 253 -0.68 7.50 -12.78
C LYS A 253 -1.38 7.89 -11.49
N TRP A 254 -0.65 7.99 -10.39
CA TRP A 254 -1.21 8.34 -9.08
C TRP A 254 -1.88 9.72 -9.09
N LEU A 255 -1.26 10.71 -9.74
CA LEU A 255 -1.82 12.06 -9.85
C LEU A 255 -3.12 12.06 -10.66
N LEU A 256 -3.18 11.30 -11.75
CA LEU A 256 -4.40 11.16 -12.56
C LEU A 256 -5.52 10.43 -11.80
N GLU A 257 -5.18 9.41 -11.02
CA GLU A 257 -6.16 8.61 -10.26
C GLU A 257 -6.66 9.31 -8.98
N ASN A 258 -5.84 10.16 -8.37
CA ASN A 258 -6.14 10.74 -7.06
C ASN A 258 -6.21 12.29 -7.06
N GLY A 259 -5.98 12.93 -8.20
CA GLY A 259 -6.02 14.41 -8.30
C GLY A 259 -7.36 14.98 -7.85
N GLU A 260 -8.46 14.36 -8.22
CA GLU A 260 -9.80 14.76 -7.79
C GLU A 260 -10.00 14.62 -6.26
N LYS A 261 -9.44 13.57 -5.64
CA LYS A 261 -9.50 13.37 -4.19
C LYS A 261 -8.72 14.45 -3.44
N ILE A 262 -7.59 14.85 -3.99
CA ILE A 262 -6.78 15.95 -3.43
C ILE A 262 -7.59 17.24 -3.44
N VAL A 263 -8.16 17.62 -4.60
CA VAL A 263 -8.99 18.82 -4.71
C VAL A 263 -10.17 18.76 -3.75
N LEU A 264 -10.87 17.62 -3.72
CA LEU A 264 -12.01 17.43 -2.84
C LEU A 264 -11.63 17.47 -1.34
N ALA A 265 -10.44 17.01 -0.97
CA ALA A 265 -9.95 17.10 0.40
C ALA A 265 -9.74 18.55 0.85
N PHE A 266 -9.33 19.45 -0.05
CA PHE A 266 -9.08 20.84 0.29
C PHE A 266 -10.32 21.73 0.18
N VAL A 267 -11.18 21.51 -0.81
CA VAL A 267 -12.31 22.39 -1.13
C VAL A 267 -13.65 21.84 -0.61
N GLY A 268 -13.80 20.51 -0.57
CA GLY A 268 -15.06 19.84 -0.22
C GLY A 268 -15.32 19.74 1.27
N THR A 269 -16.60 19.73 1.64
CA THR A 269 -17.02 19.40 3.01
C THR A 269 -16.81 17.92 3.31
N THR A 270 -16.67 17.56 4.60
CA THR A 270 -16.48 16.15 5.01
C THR A 270 -17.64 15.25 4.56
N SER A 271 -18.85 15.78 4.54
CA SER A 271 -20.03 15.07 4.04
C SER A 271 -19.95 14.78 2.54
N GLN A 272 -19.51 15.75 1.72
CA GLN A 272 -19.29 15.57 0.28
C GLN A 272 -18.17 14.54 0.02
N GLN A 273 -17.08 14.61 0.79
CA GLN A 273 -16.01 13.62 0.75
C GLN A 273 -16.53 12.21 1.03
N GLY A 274 -17.43 12.07 2.02
CA GLY A 274 -18.03 10.77 2.35
C GLY A 274 -18.92 10.22 1.23
N VAL A 275 -19.76 11.06 0.61
CA VAL A 275 -20.57 10.66 -0.55
C VAL A 275 -19.69 10.23 -1.71
N TYR A 276 -18.65 11.03 -2.02
CA TYR A 276 -17.69 10.70 -3.08
C TYR A 276 -17.03 9.34 -2.85
N VAL A 277 -16.57 9.06 -1.63
CA VAL A 277 -15.95 7.76 -1.28
C VAL A 277 -16.89 6.58 -1.56
N VAL A 278 -18.18 6.72 -1.25
CA VAL A 278 -19.15 5.65 -1.53
C VAL A 278 -19.31 5.43 -3.03
N VAL A 279 -19.46 6.51 -3.80
CA VAL A 279 -19.62 6.46 -5.25
C VAL A 279 -18.36 5.89 -5.93
N ASP A 280 -17.17 6.36 -5.54
CA ASP A 280 -15.87 5.86 -6.04
C ASP A 280 -15.70 4.37 -5.77
N ARG A 281 -16.01 3.92 -4.55
CA ARG A 281 -15.90 2.50 -4.19
C ARG A 281 -16.86 1.62 -4.97
N LEU A 282 -18.09 2.07 -5.19
CA LEU A 282 -19.09 1.34 -6.00
C LEU A 282 -18.71 1.32 -7.48
N GLY A 283 -18.33 2.47 -8.05
CA GLY A 283 -17.95 2.58 -9.45
C GLY A 283 -16.68 1.80 -9.80
N SER A 284 -15.73 1.73 -8.88
CA SER A 284 -14.44 1.04 -9.10
C SER A 284 -14.46 -0.48 -8.88
N ILE A 285 -15.61 -1.08 -8.51
CA ILE A 285 -15.68 -2.53 -8.23
C ILE A 285 -15.23 -3.36 -9.44
N VAL A 286 -15.76 -3.08 -10.63
CA VAL A 286 -15.46 -3.82 -11.85
C VAL A 286 -13.97 -3.72 -12.17
N VAL A 287 -13.42 -2.52 -12.09
CA VAL A 287 -11.99 -2.26 -12.34
C VAL A 287 -11.12 -3.03 -11.34
N ARG A 288 -11.46 -2.97 -10.06
CA ARG A 288 -10.68 -3.61 -8.99
C ARG A 288 -10.82 -5.14 -8.96
N LEU A 289 -11.97 -5.69 -9.37
CA LEU A 289 -12.19 -7.14 -9.36
C LEU A 289 -11.63 -7.83 -10.61
N LEU A 290 -11.74 -7.22 -11.79
CA LEU A 290 -11.39 -7.84 -13.05
C LEU A 290 -10.09 -7.31 -13.64
N PHE A 291 -9.95 -6.00 -13.79
CA PHE A 291 -8.82 -5.43 -14.52
C PHE A 291 -7.52 -5.42 -13.72
N GLN A 292 -7.56 -5.08 -12.44
CA GLN A 292 -6.35 -4.99 -11.63
C GLN A 292 -5.62 -6.33 -11.46
N PRO A 293 -6.29 -7.47 -11.16
CA PRO A 293 -5.62 -8.77 -11.15
C PRO A 293 -5.05 -9.17 -12.51
N ALA A 294 -5.76 -8.84 -13.61
CA ALA A 294 -5.29 -9.13 -14.97
C ALA A 294 -4.04 -8.29 -15.31
N GLU A 295 -4.00 -7.02 -14.94
CA GLU A 295 -2.82 -6.15 -15.12
C GLU A 295 -1.60 -6.68 -14.34
N GLU A 296 -1.77 -7.01 -13.06
CA GLU A 296 -0.68 -7.55 -12.23
C GLU A 296 -0.13 -8.86 -12.79
N MET A 297 -1.00 -9.72 -13.31
CA MET A 297 -0.60 -10.99 -13.92
C MET A 297 0.11 -10.79 -15.25
N SER A 298 -0.39 -9.88 -16.09
CA SER A 298 0.27 -9.53 -17.35
C SER A 298 1.66 -9.01 -17.11
N LEU A 299 1.83 -8.11 -16.13
CA LEU A 299 3.14 -7.59 -15.73
C LEU A 299 4.08 -8.70 -15.20
N ALA A 300 3.55 -9.62 -14.38
CA ALA A 300 4.34 -10.72 -13.83
C ALA A 300 4.77 -11.75 -14.89
N THR A 301 3.94 -11.97 -15.92
CA THR A 301 4.18 -12.98 -16.96
C THR A 301 4.98 -12.41 -18.12
N LEU A 302 4.55 -11.27 -18.67
CA LEU A 302 5.18 -10.65 -19.84
C LEU A 302 6.50 -9.93 -19.49
N GLY A 303 6.64 -9.44 -18.26
CA GLY A 303 7.87 -8.78 -17.81
C GLY A 303 9.08 -9.73 -17.69
N LYS A 304 8.87 -11.05 -17.82
CA LYS A 304 9.92 -12.09 -17.78
C LYS A 304 10.14 -12.85 -19.09
N LEU A 305 9.34 -12.58 -20.12
CA LEU A 305 9.60 -12.98 -21.49
C LEU A 305 10.61 -12.04 -22.14
#